data_6708279bce684721ecfdb2429589a631
#
_entry.id   6708279bce684721ecfdb2429589a631
#
_cell.length_a   1.000
_cell.length_b   1.000
_cell.length_c   1.000
_cell.angle_alpha   90.00
_cell.angle_beta   90.00
_cell.angle_gamma   90.00
#
_symmetry.space_group_name_H-M   'P 1'
#
loop_
_entity.id
_entity.type
_entity.pdbx_description
1 polymer ?
#
loop_
_entity_poly.entity_id
_entity_poly.type
_entity_poly.pdbx_seq_one_letter_code
_entity_poly.pdbx_strand_id
1 'polypeptide(L)'
;IKIKEILDKNNIKACFIKKFYPNQTDEQKLLSKNGALFSNLKRITALDEAISEGFEVAIFDDGLQDGSIKYDMEIVCFNNLNWIGNGLTLPSGPLRESINNLKFYENVFLNGNEESLITIKDQIRKINPNININSGKYT
;
A
#
# COMPACT_ATOMS: atom_id res chain seq x y z
N ILE A 1 -2.88 -8.48 -0.67
CA ILE A 1 -3.49 -9.83 -0.55
C ILE A 1 -4.36 -9.88 0.71
N LYS A 2 -3.82 -9.64 1.92
CA LYS A 2 -4.57 -9.77 3.18
C LYS A 2 -5.86 -8.94 3.26
N ILE A 3 -5.84 -7.72 2.79
CA ILE A 3 -7.03 -6.85 2.71
C ILE A 3 -8.11 -7.52 1.84
N LYS A 4 -7.73 -8.05 0.67
CA LYS A 4 -8.64 -8.77 -0.23
C LYS A 4 -9.30 -9.96 0.46
N GLU A 5 -8.54 -10.77 1.21
CA GLU A 5 -9.07 -11.90 1.96
C GLU A 5 -10.11 -11.47 3.01
N ILE A 6 -9.88 -10.34 3.68
CA ILE A 6 -10.82 -9.78 4.67
C ILE A 6 -12.10 -9.33 3.98
N LEU A 7 -12.00 -8.64 2.85
CA LEU A 7 -13.15 -8.18 2.09
C LEU A 7 -13.98 -9.36 1.55
N ASP A 8 -13.32 -10.37 1.00
CA ASP A 8 -13.98 -11.58 0.49
C ASP A 8 -14.74 -12.34 1.60
N LYS A 9 -14.15 -12.44 2.81
CA LYS A 9 -14.83 -13.03 3.97
C LYS A 9 -16.09 -12.26 4.40
N ASN A 10 -16.18 -11.00 4.07
CA ASN A 10 -17.33 -10.14 4.32
C ASN A 10 -18.26 -10.02 3.09
N ASN A 11 -18.06 -10.86 2.07
CA ASN A 11 -18.83 -10.86 0.82
C ASN A 11 -18.76 -9.54 0.05
N ILE A 12 -17.67 -8.78 0.17
CA ILE A 12 -17.43 -7.54 -0.56
C ILE A 12 -16.62 -7.87 -1.81
N LYS A 13 -17.16 -7.53 -2.98
CA LYS A 13 -16.52 -7.80 -4.28
C LYS A 13 -15.36 -6.84 -4.51
N ALA A 14 -14.14 -7.30 -4.23
CA ALA A 14 -12.92 -6.52 -4.31
C ALA A 14 -11.98 -7.00 -5.42
N CYS A 15 -11.22 -6.07 -6.02
CA CYS A 15 -10.21 -6.36 -7.02
C CYS A 15 -8.89 -5.66 -6.71
N PHE A 16 -7.84 -6.05 -7.43
CA PHE A 16 -6.55 -5.35 -7.43
C PHE A 16 -6.45 -4.43 -8.65
N ILE A 17 -5.88 -3.26 -8.43
CA ILE A 17 -5.51 -2.30 -9.48
C ILE A 17 -4.00 -2.12 -9.46
N LYS A 18 -3.33 -2.31 -10.58
CA LYS A 18 -1.90 -2.10 -10.72
C LYS A 18 -1.58 -1.35 -12.01
N LYS A 19 -0.62 -0.44 -11.97
CA LYS A 19 -0.05 0.13 -13.18
C LYS A 19 0.73 -0.94 -13.93
N PHE A 20 0.50 -1.03 -15.24
CA PHE A 20 1.22 -1.98 -16.08
C PHE A 20 2.67 -1.56 -16.27
N TYR A 21 3.58 -2.48 -15.97
CA TYR A 21 5.01 -2.37 -16.27
C TYR A 21 5.48 -3.65 -16.95
N PRO A 22 6.07 -3.59 -18.15
CA PRO A 22 6.47 -4.78 -18.91
C PRO A 22 7.42 -5.72 -18.16
N ASN A 23 8.23 -5.17 -17.24
CA ASN A 23 9.26 -5.91 -16.50
C ASN A 23 8.82 -6.40 -15.11
N GLN A 24 7.57 -6.21 -14.70
CA GLN A 24 7.05 -6.59 -13.38
C GLN A 24 6.00 -7.71 -13.46
N THR A 25 6.28 -8.74 -14.27
CA THR A 25 5.34 -9.85 -14.52
C THR A 25 5.09 -10.71 -13.29
N ASP A 26 6.05 -10.86 -12.38
CA ASP A 26 5.94 -11.76 -11.22
C ASP A 26 4.98 -11.19 -10.16
N GLU A 27 5.01 -9.89 -9.91
CA GLU A 27 4.05 -9.24 -9.02
C GLU A 27 2.62 -9.30 -9.59
N GLN A 28 2.47 -9.09 -10.90
CA GLN A 28 1.17 -9.22 -11.57
C GLN A 28 0.62 -10.65 -11.46
N LYS A 29 1.47 -11.66 -11.67
CA LYS A 29 1.10 -13.08 -11.49
C LYS A 29 0.69 -13.39 -10.04
N LEU A 30 1.39 -12.81 -9.07
CA LEU A 30 1.06 -12.99 -7.66
C LEU A 30 -0.32 -12.42 -7.34
N LEU A 31 -0.62 -11.20 -7.77
CA LEU A 31 -1.91 -10.56 -7.55
C LEU A 31 -3.04 -11.31 -8.27
N SER A 32 -2.85 -11.68 -9.54
CA SER A 32 -3.86 -12.39 -10.33
C SER A 32 -4.21 -13.78 -9.78
N LYS A 33 -3.27 -14.45 -9.10
CA LYS A 33 -3.55 -15.70 -8.38
C LYS A 33 -4.44 -15.52 -7.15
N ASN A 34 -4.46 -14.33 -6.59
CA ASN A 34 -5.18 -14.01 -5.36
C ASN A 34 -6.49 -13.22 -5.58
N GLY A 35 -6.85 -12.95 -6.82
CA GLY A 35 -8.10 -12.28 -7.16
C GLY A 35 -8.10 -11.61 -8.51
N ALA A 36 -9.21 -10.98 -8.86
CA ALA A 36 -9.31 -10.20 -10.09
C ALA A 36 -8.27 -9.06 -10.08
N LEU A 37 -7.51 -8.94 -11.15
CA LEU A 37 -6.49 -7.91 -11.35
C LEU A 37 -6.82 -7.12 -12.62
N PHE A 38 -6.95 -5.81 -12.47
CA PHE A 38 -7.02 -4.86 -13.58
C PHE A 38 -5.69 -4.12 -13.70
N SER A 39 -5.09 -4.16 -14.87
CA SER A 39 -3.77 -3.57 -15.11
C SER A 39 -3.76 -2.79 -16.42
N ASN A 40 -3.38 -1.51 -16.35
CA ASN A 40 -3.32 -0.63 -17.50
C ASN A 40 -2.14 0.35 -17.33
N LEU A 41 -1.74 1.02 -18.41
CA LEU A 41 -0.73 2.10 -18.37
C LEU A 41 -1.16 3.26 -17.48
N LYS A 42 -2.47 3.50 -17.39
CA LYS A 42 -3.09 4.47 -16.47
C LYS A 42 -3.97 3.72 -15.48
N ARG A 43 -3.76 3.93 -14.17
CA ARG A 43 -4.58 3.31 -13.12
C ARG A 43 -6.06 3.69 -13.19
N ILE A 44 -6.35 4.92 -13.63
CA ILE A 44 -7.74 5.37 -13.79
C ILE A 44 -8.50 4.52 -14.82
N THR A 45 -7.86 4.13 -15.92
CA THR A 45 -8.48 3.27 -16.93
C THR A 45 -8.76 1.87 -16.35
N ALA A 46 -7.82 1.30 -15.60
CA ALA A 46 -8.04 0.02 -14.92
C ALA A 46 -9.15 0.10 -13.86
N LEU A 47 -9.29 1.24 -13.19
CA LEU A 47 -10.37 1.48 -12.24
C LEU A 47 -11.73 1.54 -12.95
N ASP A 48 -11.83 2.23 -14.09
CA ASP A 48 -13.08 2.32 -14.90
C ASP A 48 -13.52 0.92 -15.36
N GLU A 49 -12.57 0.07 -15.78
CA GLU A 49 -12.83 -1.33 -16.13
C GLU A 49 -13.41 -2.09 -14.93
N ALA A 50 -12.79 -1.98 -13.75
CA ALA A 50 -13.25 -2.64 -12.53
C ALA A 50 -14.66 -2.18 -12.10
N ILE A 51 -14.95 -0.89 -12.21
CA ILE A 51 -16.28 -0.32 -11.93
C ILE A 51 -17.31 -0.91 -12.88
N SER A 52 -17.00 -1.00 -14.19
CA SER A 52 -17.92 -1.55 -15.20
C SER A 52 -18.24 -3.03 -14.96
N GLU A 53 -17.33 -3.79 -14.34
CA GLU A 53 -17.54 -5.18 -13.95
C GLU A 53 -18.20 -5.35 -12.56
N GLY A 54 -18.59 -4.25 -11.91
CA GLY A 54 -19.35 -4.22 -10.68
C GLY A 54 -18.51 -4.58 -9.44
N PHE A 55 -17.22 -4.23 -9.41
CA PHE A 55 -16.43 -4.31 -8.20
C PHE A 55 -16.76 -3.15 -7.25
N GLU A 56 -16.85 -3.45 -5.96
CA GLU A 56 -17.24 -2.51 -4.90
C GLU A 56 -16.03 -1.84 -4.26
N VAL A 57 -14.89 -2.56 -4.21
CA VAL A 57 -13.63 -2.08 -3.64
C VAL A 57 -12.47 -2.35 -4.58
N ALA A 58 -11.69 -1.31 -4.86
CA ALA A 58 -10.45 -1.38 -5.63
C ALA A 58 -9.24 -1.22 -4.70
N ILE A 59 -8.37 -2.23 -4.67
CA ILE A 59 -7.14 -2.24 -3.88
C ILE A 59 -5.99 -1.88 -4.81
N PHE A 60 -5.43 -0.69 -4.64
CA PHE A 60 -4.32 -0.20 -5.45
C PHE A 60 -2.99 -0.68 -4.90
N ASP A 61 -2.21 -1.34 -5.73
CA ASP A 61 -0.83 -1.69 -5.43
C ASP A 61 0.07 -0.55 -5.89
N ASP A 62 0.84 0.00 -4.93
CA ASP A 62 1.82 1.05 -5.18
C ASP A 62 1.21 2.34 -5.78
N GLY A 63 0.08 2.76 -5.25
CA GLY A 63 -0.72 3.86 -5.78
C GLY A 63 -0.56 5.23 -5.10
N LEU A 64 0.11 5.32 -3.94
CA LEU A 64 0.10 6.54 -3.11
C LEU A 64 0.58 7.82 -3.82
N GLN A 65 1.53 7.71 -4.75
CA GLN A 65 2.06 8.85 -5.50
C GLN A 65 1.24 9.20 -6.76
N ASP A 66 0.15 8.48 -7.02
CA ASP A 66 -0.73 8.75 -8.17
C ASP A 66 -1.82 9.75 -7.81
N GLY A 67 -1.56 11.03 -8.02
CA GLY A 67 -2.51 12.12 -7.74
C GLY A 67 -3.71 12.19 -8.69
N SER A 68 -3.83 11.30 -9.67
CA SER A 68 -4.99 11.24 -10.58
C SER A 68 -6.22 10.57 -9.95
N ILE A 69 -6.03 9.90 -8.80
CA ILE A 69 -7.07 9.15 -8.11
C ILE A 69 -7.18 9.69 -6.67
N LYS A 70 -8.40 9.92 -6.23
CA LYS A 70 -8.69 10.20 -4.82
C LYS A 70 -8.99 8.88 -4.12
N TYR A 71 -8.20 8.56 -3.10
CA TYR A 71 -8.38 7.35 -2.31
C TYR A 71 -9.26 7.62 -1.09
N ASP A 72 -10.13 6.66 -0.75
CA ASP A 72 -10.93 6.71 0.47
C ASP A 72 -10.12 6.26 1.69
N MET A 73 -9.09 5.43 1.46
CA MET A 73 -8.17 4.96 2.49
C MET A 73 -6.77 4.79 1.91
N GLU A 74 -5.79 5.33 2.61
CA GLU A 74 -4.37 5.22 2.26
C GLU A 74 -3.61 4.53 3.38
N ILE A 75 -2.71 3.60 3.02
CA ILE A 75 -1.89 2.87 3.98
C ILE A 75 -0.43 2.94 3.54
N VAL A 76 0.40 3.57 4.36
CA VAL A 76 1.85 3.61 4.16
C VAL A 76 2.47 2.37 4.77
N CYS A 77 3.25 1.61 4.00
CA CYS A 77 3.84 0.36 4.45
C CYS A 77 5.35 0.50 4.65
N PHE A 78 5.84 0.02 5.80
CA PHE A 78 7.26 -0.09 6.10
C PHE A 78 7.61 -1.50 6.60
N ASN A 79 8.87 -1.88 6.48
CA ASN A 79 9.41 -3.05 7.14
C ASN A 79 10.48 -2.66 8.18
N ASN A 80 10.68 -3.51 9.17
CA ASN A 80 11.64 -3.26 10.24
C ASN A 80 13.10 -3.44 9.80
N LEU A 81 13.36 -4.17 8.70
CA LEU A 81 14.73 -4.49 8.27
C LEU A 81 15.43 -3.26 7.69
N ASN A 82 14.73 -2.52 6.85
CA ASN A 82 15.29 -1.35 6.16
C ASN A 82 14.78 -0.04 6.73
N TRP A 83 13.64 -0.05 7.42
CA TRP A 83 12.95 1.14 7.93
C TRP A 83 12.99 2.29 6.91
N ILE A 84 13.59 3.42 7.26
CA ILE A 84 13.79 4.56 6.35
C ILE A 84 15.19 4.58 5.72
N GLY A 85 16.02 3.54 5.93
CA GLY A 85 17.40 3.52 5.45
C GLY A 85 18.19 4.72 5.99
N ASN A 86 18.78 5.50 5.08
CA ASN A 86 19.50 6.74 5.43
C ASN A 86 18.56 7.96 5.62
N GLY A 87 17.24 7.78 5.53
CA GLY A 87 16.25 8.85 5.69
C GLY A 87 16.09 9.80 4.50
N LEU A 88 16.81 9.56 3.42
CA LEU A 88 16.77 10.39 2.21
C LEU A 88 15.79 9.82 1.17
N THR A 89 15.33 10.71 0.31
CA THR A 89 14.47 10.33 -0.83
C THR A 89 15.31 9.90 -2.02
N LEU A 90 14.68 9.18 -2.95
CA LEU A 90 15.28 8.80 -4.22
C LEU A 90 15.83 10.05 -4.97
N PRO A 91 16.99 9.96 -5.63
CA PRO A 91 17.86 8.79 -5.80
C PRO A 91 18.87 8.59 -4.65
N SER A 92 18.96 9.50 -3.70
CA SER A 92 19.97 9.49 -2.62
C SER A 92 19.66 8.53 -1.47
N GLY A 93 18.44 8.04 -1.38
CA GLY A 93 17.97 7.08 -0.36
C GLY A 93 16.76 6.28 -0.84
N PRO A 94 16.21 5.41 0.02
CA PRO A 94 15.16 4.48 -0.34
C PRO A 94 13.76 5.07 -0.33
N LEU A 95 13.56 6.25 0.25
CA LEU A 95 12.23 6.84 0.40
C LEU A 95 11.74 7.45 -0.92
N ARG A 96 10.45 7.26 -1.21
CA ARG A 96 9.78 7.92 -2.35
C ARG A 96 9.37 9.35 -2.02
N GLU A 97 9.11 9.62 -0.75
CA GLU A 97 8.76 10.94 -0.19
C GLU A 97 9.44 11.13 1.15
N SER A 98 9.51 12.39 1.61
CA SER A 98 10.01 12.68 2.96
C SER A 98 9.20 11.95 4.03
N ILE A 99 9.88 11.38 5.02
CA ILE A 99 9.22 10.74 6.16
C ILE A 99 8.29 11.71 6.91
N ASN A 100 8.57 13.00 6.87
CA ASN A 100 7.72 14.03 7.47
C ASN A 100 6.33 14.13 6.81
N ASN A 101 6.15 13.57 5.61
CA ASN A 101 4.85 13.52 4.96
C ASN A 101 3.87 12.58 5.68
N LEU A 102 4.34 11.74 6.62
CA LEU A 102 3.45 10.95 7.49
C LEU A 102 2.44 11.81 8.26
N LYS A 103 2.69 13.11 8.43
CA LYS A 103 1.71 14.04 9.01
C LYS A 103 0.41 14.18 8.20
N PHE A 104 0.43 13.80 6.92
CA PHE A 104 -0.71 13.87 6.02
C PHE A 104 -1.46 12.54 5.86
N TYR A 105 -0.91 11.44 6.39
CA TYR A 105 -1.49 10.10 6.29
C TYR A 105 -2.16 9.68 7.60
N GLU A 106 -3.20 8.86 7.48
CA GLU A 106 -3.95 8.38 8.62
C GLU A 106 -3.53 6.98 9.08
N ASN A 107 -2.99 6.17 8.17
CA ASN A 107 -2.71 4.76 8.46
C ASN A 107 -1.30 4.35 8.03
N VAL A 108 -0.63 3.64 8.93
CA VAL A 108 0.65 2.98 8.67
C VAL A 108 0.54 1.49 9.00
N PHE A 109 1.12 0.67 8.15
CA PHE A 109 1.33 -0.75 8.42
C PHE A 109 2.82 -1.05 8.53
N LEU A 110 3.21 -1.68 9.64
CA LEU A 110 4.59 -2.08 9.93
C LEU A 110 4.73 -3.59 9.86
N ASN A 111 5.61 -4.06 8.99
CA ASN A 111 5.98 -5.47 8.95
C ASN A 111 7.23 -5.73 9.80
N GLY A 112 7.10 -6.58 10.81
CA GLY A 112 8.22 -6.94 11.70
C GLY A 112 7.77 -7.54 13.01
N ASN A 113 8.76 -7.89 13.86
CA ASN A 113 8.51 -8.35 15.22
C ASN A 113 8.19 -7.15 16.12
N GLU A 114 7.29 -7.34 17.09
CA GLU A 114 6.86 -6.26 18.01
C GLU A 114 8.04 -5.56 18.69
N GLU A 115 9.02 -6.28 19.18
CA GLU A 115 10.21 -5.70 19.85
C GLU A 115 10.99 -4.77 18.92
N SER A 116 11.18 -5.15 17.66
CA SER A 116 11.90 -4.33 16.67
C SER A 116 11.11 -3.10 16.22
N LEU A 117 9.79 -3.11 16.40
CA LEU A 117 8.91 -2.03 15.96
C LEU A 117 8.69 -0.94 17.01
N ILE A 118 9.07 -1.14 18.28
CA ILE A 118 8.82 -0.16 19.36
C ILE A 118 9.43 1.20 19.02
N THR A 119 10.72 1.23 18.70
CA THR A 119 11.41 2.48 18.35
C THR A 119 10.84 3.13 17.10
N ILE A 120 10.47 2.31 16.10
CA ILE A 120 9.85 2.80 14.85
C ILE A 120 8.49 3.44 15.13
N LYS A 121 7.65 2.79 15.93
CA LYS A 121 6.35 3.32 16.35
C LYS A 121 6.49 4.68 17.06
N ASP A 122 7.48 4.82 17.94
CA ASP A 122 7.75 6.07 18.66
C ASP A 122 8.22 7.18 17.71
N GLN A 123 9.06 6.87 16.73
CA GLN A 123 9.49 7.84 15.72
C GLN A 123 8.30 8.31 14.85
N ILE A 124 7.43 7.41 14.43
CA ILE A 124 6.23 7.74 13.66
C ILE A 124 5.31 8.64 14.48
N ARG A 125 5.05 8.33 15.75
CA ARG A 125 4.19 9.12 16.63
C ARG A 125 4.73 10.52 16.92
N LYS A 126 6.04 10.72 16.88
CA LYS A 126 6.65 12.06 16.97
C LYS A 126 6.31 12.93 15.76
N ILE A 127 6.13 12.33 14.58
CA ILE A 127 5.75 13.04 13.36
C ILE A 127 4.24 13.26 13.32
N ASN A 128 3.46 12.22 13.63
CA ASN A 128 2.00 12.25 13.64
C ASN A 128 1.44 11.48 14.84
N PRO A 129 1.09 12.17 15.94
CA PRO A 129 0.56 11.52 17.14
C PRO A 129 -0.76 10.76 16.93
N ASN A 130 -1.54 11.16 15.94
CA ASN A 130 -2.89 10.63 15.67
C ASN A 130 -2.92 9.51 14.62
N ILE A 131 -1.77 9.12 14.07
CA ILE A 131 -1.71 8.12 13.03
C ILE A 131 -2.04 6.72 13.57
N ASN A 132 -2.87 5.97 12.86
CA ASN A 132 -3.18 4.59 13.16
C ASN A 132 -2.00 3.70 12.74
N ILE A 133 -1.40 3.02 13.71
CA ILE A 133 -0.28 2.11 13.45
C ILE A 133 -0.75 0.68 13.66
N ASN A 134 -0.78 -0.08 12.57
CA ASN A 134 -1.00 -1.52 12.58
C ASN A 134 0.31 -2.25 12.32
N SER A 135 0.48 -3.41 12.89
CA SER A 135 1.68 -4.21 12.70
C SER A 135 1.32 -5.68 12.44
N GLY A 136 2.20 -6.36 11.73
CA GLY A 136 2.08 -7.78 11.45
C GLY A 136 3.42 -8.35 11.02
N LYS A 137 3.50 -9.68 11.04
CA LYS A 137 4.68 -10.43 10.58
C LYS A 137 4.27 -11.32 9.42
N TYR A 138 5.08 -11.35 8.38
CA TYR A 138 4.96 -12.38 7.35
C TYR A 138 5.30 -13.74 7.97
N THR A 139 4.40 -14.67 7.82
CA THR A 139 4.61 -16.09 8.18
C THR A 139 4.95 -16.87 6.92
#